data_4b84ddbc1d928b9621789b1ec2a9dbe9
#
_entry.id   4b84ddbc1d928b9621789b1ec2a9dbe9
#
_cell.length_a   1.000
_cell.length_b   1.000
_cell.length_c   1.000
_cell.angle_alpha   90.00
_cell.angle_beta   90.00
_cell.angle_gamma   90.00
#
_symmetry.space_group_name_H-M   'P 1'
#
loop_
_entity.id
_entity.type
_entity.pdbx_description
1 polymer ?
#
loop_
_entity_poly.entity_id
_entity_poly.type
_entity_poly.pdbx_seq_one_letter_code
_entity_poly.pdbx_strand_id
1 'polypeptide(L)'
;FDLVVLAYQVWFLSPSLPMTAFLQTSVAAGLLKDKPVVTLIGCRNMWLMAQEDMKQILDGLGAKLVGNVALVDEAGSFLSFFATPLWMLTGRRGPFLGGRIPRAGVSQREIDGCDRFGIRIRERLRSGGPLDETLLRGLHAVTVDDRLISSERTGKRAFRLWGRLLRTLGPKGSWQRKPVLVFYSIFLIAMILTVVPLGVFIRKLTTPLSRKRIARLRADFATPSGE
;
A
#
# COMPACT_ATOMS: atom_id res chain seq x y z
N PHE A 1 -11.82 14.75 19.04
CA PHE A 1 -11.02 13.51 19.19
C PHE A 1 -9.56 13.85 19.40
N ASP A 2 -8.87 12.96 20.10
CA ASP A 2 -7.48 13.11 20.44
C ASP A 2 -6.55 12.51 19.38
N LEU A 3 -7.05 11.51 18.63
CA LEU A 3 -6.35 10.83 17.54
C LEU A 3 -7.36 10.31 16.51
N VAL A 4 -6.95 10.29 15.24
CA VAL A 4 -7.75 9.74 14.14
C VAL A 4 -7.04 8.52 13.54
N VAL A 5 -7.77 7.42 13.31
CA VAL A 5 -7.28 6.26 12.57
C VAL A 5 -7.92 6.27 11.19
N LEU A 6 -7.10 6.35 10.14
CA LEU A 6 -7.51 6.28 8.75
C LEU A 6 -7.20 4.90 8.17
N ALA A 7 -8.21 4.06 8.03
CA ALA A 7 -8.07 2.74 7.42
C ALA A 7 -8.35 2.81 5.92
N TYR A 8 -7.42 2.34 5.08
CA TYR A 8 -7.59 2.35 3.64
C TYR A 8 -6.94 1.16 2.93
N GLN A 9 -7.33 0.95 1.69
CA GLN A 9 -6.76 -0.03 0.78
C GLN A 9 -5.90 0.64 -0.28
N VAL A 10 -4.97 -0.12 -0.83
CA VAL A 10 -4.12 0.34 -1.93
C VAL A 10 -4.73 -0.10 -3.27
N TRP A 11 -5.07 0.87 -4.10
CA TRP A 11 -5.58 0.65 -5.45
C TRP A 11 -4.65 1.31 -6.47
N PHE A 12 -4.09 0.51 -7.38
CA PHE A 12 -3.15 0.99 -8.40
C PHE A 12 -1.98 1.82 -7.84
N LEU A 13 -1.39 1.34 -6.74
CA LEU A 13 -0.27 1.97 -6.03
C LEU A 13 -0.58 3.38 -5.50
N SER A 14 -1.84 3.64 -5.19
CA SER A 14 -2.35 4.89 -4.62
C SER A 14 -3.39 4.56 -3.54
N PRO A 15 -3.73 5.48 -2.63
CA PRO A 15 -4.86 5.31 -1.73
C PRO A 15 -6.15 5.03 -2.51
N SER A 16 -7.02 4.20 -1.96
CA SER A 16 -8.29 3.85 -2.60
C SER A 16 -9.12 5.08 -2.94
N LEU A 17 -9.90 5.00 -4.03
CA LEU A 17 -10.72 6.14 -4.48
C LEU A 17 -11.69 6.66 -3.41
N PRO A 18 -12.38 5.81 -2.61
CA PRO A 18 -13.25 6.31 -1.53
C PRO A 18 -12.46 7.12 -0.50
N MET A 19 -11.27 6.66 -0.10
CA MET A 19 -10.42 7.39 0.84
C MET A 19 -9.95 8.72 0.23
N THR A 20 -9.49 8.70 -1.01
CA THR A 20 -9.06 9.93 -1.70
C THR A 20 -10.21 10.93 -1.83
N ALA A 21 -11.41 10.46 -2.17
CA ALA A 21 -12.60 11.32 -2.26
C ALA A 21 -12.96 11.94 -0.89
N PHE A 22 -12.92 11.16 0.19
CA PHE A 22 -13.14 11.67 1.54
C PHE A 22 -12.12 12.76 1.90
N LEU A 23 -10.83 12.52 1.68
CA LEU A 23 -9.76 13.45 2.03
C LEU A 23 -9.80 14.77 1.23
N GLN A 24 -10.54 14.83 0.11
CA GLN A 24 -10.76 16.05 -0.68
C GLN A 24 -11.93 16.89 -0.17
N THR A 25 -12.66 16.44 0.84
CA THR A 25 -13.81 17.18 1.38
C THR A 25 -13.39 18.22 2.42
N SER A 26 -14.19 19.29 2.56
CA SER A 26 -14.02 20.27 3.65
C SER A 26 -14.20 19.64 5.03
N VAL A 27 -15.01 18.58 5.13
CA VAL A 27 -15.20 17.81 6.36
C VAL A 27 -13.87 17.17 6.81
N ALA A 28 -13.16 16.51 5.90
CA ALA A 28 -11.86 15.91 6.21
C ALA A 28 -10.84 16.99 6.61
N ALA A 29 -10.81 18.12 5.93
CA ALA A 29 -9.93 19.23 6.27
C ALA A 29 -10.18 19.75 7.70
N GLY A 30 -11.44 19.95 8.08
CA GLY A 30 -11.79 20.37 9.43
C GLY A 30 -11.51 19.32 10.50
N LEU A 31 -11.69 18.04 10.16
CA LEU A 31 -11.53 16.92 11.09
C LEU A 31 -10.05 16.58 11.37
N LEU A 32 -9.18 16.74 10.36
CA LEU A 32 -7.79 16.27 10.43
C LEU A 32 -6.78 17.37 10.78
N LYS A 33 -7.15 18.63 10.61
CA LYS A 33 -6.26 19.77 10.90
C LYS A 33 -5.72 19.69 12.33
N ASP A 34 -4.40 19.77 12.45
CA ASP A 34 -3.62 19.70 13.71
C ASP A 34 -3.80 18.40 14.51
N LYS A 35 -4.49 17.39 13.94
CA LYS A 35 -4.75 16.12 14.65
C LYS A 35 -3.67 15.09 14.39
N PRO A 36 -3.28 14.30 15.42
CA PRO A 36 -2.47 13.12 15.22
C PRO A 36 -3.27 12.05 14.45
N VAL A 37 -2.65 11.48 13.42
CA VAL A 37 -3.25 10.49 12.54
C VAL A 37 -2.41 9.22 12.53
N VAL A 38 -3.06 8.08 12.66
CA VAL A 38 -2.48 6.77 12.38
C VAL A 38 -3.13 6.22 11.11
N THR A 39 -2.33 5.79 10.15
CA THR A 39 -2.83 5.08 8.97
C THR A 39 -2.81 3.57 9.17
N LEU A 40 -3.87 2.89 8.75
CA LEU A 40 -3.99 1.43 8.72
C LEU A 40 -4.24 0.96 7.29
N ILE A 41 -3.27 0.25 6.73
CA ILE A 41 -3.29 -0.17 5.33
C ILE A 41 -3.60 -1.66 5.24
N GLY A 42 -4.63 -2.03 4.49
CA GLY A 42 -4.84 -3.40 4.04
C GLY A 42 -4.46 -3.52 2.57
N CYS A 43 -3.46 -4.35 2.26
CA CYS A 43 -2.95 -4.44 0.88
C CYS A 43 -2.44 -5.84 0.53
N ARG A 44 -2.21 -6.06 -0.77
CA ARG A 44 -1.54 -7.28 -1.23
C ARG A 44 -0.07 -7.32 -0.81
N ASN A 45 0.72 -6.30 -1.16
CA ASN A 45 2.14 -6.19 -0.84
C ASN A 45 2.78 -4.86 -1.24
N MET A 46 2.19 -4.12 -2.17
CA MET A 46 2.75 -2.90 -2.76
C MET A 46 2.02 -1.68 -2.20
N TRP A 47 2.46 -1.14 -1.08
CA TRP A 47 1.81 -0.06 -0.35
C TRP A 47 2.67 1.21 -0.22
N LEU A 48 3.97 1.13 -0.51
CA LEU A 48 4.92 2.22 -0.26
C LEU A 48 4.54 3.50 -0.98
N MET A 49 4.21 3.39 -2.29
CA MET A 49 3.85 4.57 -3.08
C MET A 49 2.49 5.15 -2.71
N ALA A 50 1.56 4.32 -2.22
CA ALA A 50 0.27 4.79 -1.72
C ALA A 50 0.45 5.55 -0.40
N GLN A 51 1.32 5.07 0.48
CA GLN A 51 1.62 5.77 1.74
C GLN A 51 2.34 7.09 1.50
N GLU A 52 3.22 7.18 0.52
CA GLU A 52 3.84 8.47 0.15
C GLU A 52 2.81 9.50 -0.35
N ASP A 53 1.83 9.06 -1.17
CA ASP A 53 0.71 9.95 -1.53
C ASP A 53 -0.10 10.35 -0.30
N MET A 54 -0.37 9.41 0.61
CA MET A 54 -1.11 9.68 1.84
C MET A 54 -0.37 10.68 2.72
N LYS A 55 0.94 10.54 2.92
CA LYS A 55 1.77 11.51 3.65
C LYS A 55 1.60 12.93 3.08
N GLN A 56 1.71 13.07 1.75
CA GLN A 56 1.54 14.37 1.08
C GLN A 56 0.13 14.95 1.25
N ILE A 57 -0.90 14.10 1.18
CA ILE A 57 -2.29 14.54 1.38
C ILE A 57 -2.50 15.00 2.83
N LEU A 58 -2.03 14.24 3.81
CA LEU A 58 -2.16 14.57 5.22
C LEU A 58 -1.38 15.84 5.58
N ASP A 59 -0.18 16.00 5.07
CA ASP A 59 0.61 17.23 5.22
C ASP A 59 -0.14 18.45 4.66
N GLY A 60 -0.69 18.33 3.45
CA GLY A 60 -1.52 19.38 2.84
C GLY A 60 -2.80 19.71 3.61
N LEU A 61 -3.31 18.80 4.43
CA LEU A 61 -4.45 19.01 5.33
C LEU A 61 -4.04 19.54 6.72
N GLY A 62 -2.74 19.69 6.97
CA GLY A 62 -2.20 20.09 8.28
C GLY A 62 -2.35 19.01 9.35
N ALA A 63 -2.49 17.73 8.95
CA ALA A 63 -2.58 16.59 9.86
C ALA A 63 -1.18 16.10 10.25
N LYS A 64 -1.05 15.56 11.47
CA LYS A 64 0.23 15.04 12.00
C LYS A 64 0.23 13.51 11.89
N LEU A 65 0.91 12.94 10.87
CA LEU A 65 1.03 11.50 10.76
C LEU A 65 1.99 10.96 11.83
N VAL A 66 1.45 10.25 12.82
CA VAL A 66 2.18 9.74 14.00
C VAL A 66 2.35 8.21 13.99
N GLY A 67 1.71 7.51 13.07
CA GLY A 67 1.85 6.06 12.93
C GLY A 67 1.36 5.55 11.60
N ASN A 68 1.94 4.42 11.17
CA ASN A 68 1.51 3.68 10.00
C ASN A 68 1.52 2.19 10.32
N VAL A 69 0.45 1.49 10.00
CA VAL A 69 0.33 0.03 10.10
C VAL A 69 0.05 -0.51 8.71
N ALA A 70 0.83 -1.48 8.25
CA ALA A 70 0.63 -2.12 6.94
C ALA A 70 0.41 -3.63 7.09
N LEU A 71 -0.83 -4.06 6.86
CA LEU A 71 -1.24 -5.46 6.84
C LEU A 71 -1.16 -6.00 5.42
N VAL A 72 -0.29 -6.97 5.21
CA VAL A 72 0.04 -7.50 3.90
C VAL A 72 -0.56 -8.89 3.70
N ASP A 73 -0.97 -9.20 2.46
CA ASP A 73 -1.50 -10.50 2.05
C ASP A 73 -0.45 -11.61 2.28
N GLU A 74 -0.86 -12.71 2.92
CA GLU A 74 0.01 -13.83 3.26
C GLU A 74 0.48 -14.64 2.03
N ALA A 75 -0.21 -14.55 0.89
CA ALA A 75 0.18 -15.25 -0.33
C ALA A 75 1.49 -14.74 -0.96
N GLY A 76 2.02 -13.61 -0.47
CA GLY A 76 3.24 -13.01 -0.98
C GLY A 76 3.09 -12.41 -2.37
N SER A 77 4.18 -11.79 -2.86
CA SER A 77 4.12 -10.92 -4.05
C SER A 77 3.73 -11.65 -5.33
N PHE A 78 4.23 -12.85 -5.58
CA PHE A 78 3.99 -13.57 -6.82
C PHE A 78 2.71 -14.39 -6.78
N LEU A 79 2.53 -15.20 -5.73
CA LEU A 79 1.40 -16.12 -5.65
C LEU A 79 0.07 -15.39 -5.44
N SER A 80 0.05 -14.19 -4.88
CA SER A 80 -1.14 -13.35 -4.77
C SER A 80 -1.75 -12.96 -6.12
N PHE A 81 -0.96 -12.97 -7.22
CA PHE A 81 -1.51 -12.79 -8.57
C PHE A 81 -2.46 -13.91 -8.99
N PHE A 82 -2.30 -15.10 -8.42
CA PHE A 82 -3.17 -16.24 -8.67
C PHE A 82 -4.20 -16.40 -7.55
N ALA A 83 -3.79 -16.25 -6.30
CA ALA A 83 -4.65 -16.43 -5.13
C ALA A 83 -5.84 -15.44 -5.13
N THR A 84 -5.60 -14.17 -5.41
CA THR A 84 -6.64 -13.13 -5.39
C THR A 84 -7.70 -13.33 -6.47
N PRO A 85 -7.36 -13.54 -7.77
CA PRO A 85 -8.37 -13.86 -8.79
C PRO A 85 -9.14 -15.15 -8.50
N LEU A 86 -8.47 -16.20 -8.02
CA LEU A 86 -9.14 -17.45 -7.64
C LEU A 86 -10.14 -17.20 -6.50
N TRP A 87 -9.78 -16.39 -5.52
CA TRP A 87 -10.73 -15.97 -4.47
C TRP A 87 -11.92 -15.22 -5.05
N MET A 88 -11.70 -14.25 -5.92
CA MET A 88 -12.77 -13.46 -6.54
C MET A 88 -13.74 -14.35 -7.36
N LEU A 89 -13.21 -15.34 -8.10
CA LEU A 89 -14.00 -16.23 -8.94
C LEU A 89 -14.72 -17.32 -8.15
N THR A 90 -14.12 -17.81 -7.08
CA THR A 90 -14.65 -18.98 -6.34
C THR A 90 -15.36 -18.61 -5.04
N GLY A 91 -15.21 -17.38 -4.56
CA GLY A 91 -15.65 -16.94 -3.23
C GLY A 91 -14.85 -17.55 -2.06
N ARG A 92 -13.86 -18.40 -2.33
CA ARG A 92 -13.05 -19.10 -1.33
C ARG A 92 -11.65 -18.49 -1.23
N ARG A 93 -11.17 -18.24 -0.03
CA ARG A 93 -9.82 -17.69 0.19
C ARG A 93 -8.66 -18.66 -0.09
N GLY A 94 -8.94 -19.93 -0.34
CA GLY A 94 -7.95 -20.98 -0.50
C GLY A 94 -7.60 -21.68 0.84
N PRO A 95 -6.49 -22.45 0.91
CA PRO A 95 -5.49 -22.62 -0.13
C PRO A 95 -6.01 -23.37 -1.37
N PHE A 96 -5.35 -23.17 -2.53
CA PHE A 96 -5.75 -23.80 -3.78
C PHE A 96 -4.68 -24.78 -4.28
N LEU A 97 -5.05 -25.65 -5.24
CA LEU A 97 -4.15 -26.62 -5.88
C LEU A 97 -3.34 -27.46 -4.85
N GLY A 98 -4.04 -28.03 -3.86
CA GLY A 98 -3.39 -28.86 -2.85
C GLY A 98 -2.39 -28.08 -1.97
N GLY A 99 -2.59 -26.79 -1.75
CA GLY A 99 -1.72 -25.95 -0.92
C GLY A 99 -0.59 -25.24 -1.67
N ARG A 100 -0.44 -25.48 -2.99
CA ARG A 100 0.59 -24.78 -3.80
C ARG A 100 0.34 -23.29 -3.93
N ILE A 101 -0.92 -22.88 -3.88
CA ILE A 101 -1.29 -21.45 -3.82
C ILE A 101 -1.83 -21.19 -2.42
N PRO A 102 -1.16 -20.32 -1.63
CA PRO A 102 -1.57 -19.96 -0.27
C PRO A 102 -2.94 -19.29 -0.21
N ARG A 103 -3.45 -19.11 0.99
CA ARG A 103 -4.68 -18.33 1.20
C ARG A 103 -4.51 -16.90 0.74
N ALA A 104 -5.55 -16.34 0.12
CA ALA A 104 -5.58 -14.95 -0.29
C ALA A 104 -5.96 -14.02 0.87
N GLY A 105 -5.38 -12.84 0.89
CA GLY A 105 -5.69 -11.76 1.81
C GLY A 105 -4.88 -11.80 3.11
N VAL A 106 -5.06 -10.80 3.95
CA VAL A 106 -4.40 -10.69 5.25
C VAL A 106 -4.78 -11.88 6.13
N SER A 107 -3.80 -12.47 6.81
CA SER A 107 -4.05 -13.62 7.69
C SER A 107 -4.90 -13.22 8.91
N GLN A 108 -5.68 -14.17 9.43
CA GLN A 108 -6.46 -13.92 10.66
C GLN A 108 -5.55 -13.57 11.83
N ARG A 109 -4.38 -14.20 11.90
CA ARG A 109 -3.38 -13.93 12.94
C ARG A 109 -2.90 -12.47 12.93
N GLU A 110 -2.68 -11.89 11.73
CA GLU A 110 -2.28 -10.47 11.62
C GLU A 110 -3.44 -9.53 11.97
N ILE A 111 -4.68 -9.91 11.63
CA ILE A 111 -5.88 -9.15 11.98
C ILE A 111 -6.06 -9.15 13.50
N ASP A 112 -6.03 -10.32 14.13
CA ASP A 112 -6.19 -10.47 15.58
C ASP A 112 -5.03 -9.78 16.34
N GLY A 113 -3.82 -9.85 15.78
CA GLY A 113 -2.64 -9.19 16.34
C GLY A 113 -2.65 -7.66 16.25
N CYS A 114 -3.65 -7.03 15.57
CA CYS A 114 -3.77 -5.57 15.53
C CYS A 114 -4.14 -4.94 16.88
N ASP A 115 -4.62 -5.73 17.82
CA ASP A 115 -4.92 -5.28 19.20
C ASP A 115 -3.72 -4.60 19.85
N ARG A 116 -2.49 -5.07 19.60
CA ARG A 116 -1.25 -4.49 20.10
C ARG A 116 -1.09 -3.00 19.78
N PHE A 117 -1.56 -2.58 18.60
CA PHE A 117 -1.52 -1.17 18.21
C PHE A 117 -2.57 -0.35 18.97
N GLY A 118 -3.78 -0.89 19.08
CA GLY A 118 -4.87 -0.26 19.85
C GLY A 118 -4.54 -0.12 21.33
N ILE A 119 -3.92 -1.14 21.94
CA ILE A 119 -3.45 -1.12 23.32
C ILE A 119 -2.42 -0.01 23.51
N ARG A 120 -1.41 0.07 22.64
CA ARG A 120 -0.36 1.09 22.71
C ARG A 120 -0.93 2.52 22.57
N ILE A 121 -1.84 2.74 21.63
CA ILE A 121 -2.51 4.04 21.43
C ILE A 121 -3.30 4.41 22.70
N ARG A 122 -4.08 3.49 23.24
CA ARG A 122 -4.86 3.70 24.47
C ARG A 122 -3.97 4.04 25.68
N GLU A 123 -2.86 3.34 25.84
CA GLU A 123 -1.89 3.60 26.91
C GLU A 123 -1.30 5.00 26.81
N ARG A 124 -0.90 5.42 25.61
CA ARG A 124 -0.36 6.77 25.38
C ARG A 124 -1.40 7.86 25.67
N LEU A 125 -2.63 7.68 25.20
CA LEU A 125 -3.72 8.61 25.47
C LEU A 125 -4.01 8.73 26.99
N ARG A 126 -4.04 7.59 27.70
CA ARG A 126 -4.29 7.58 29.15
C ARG A 126 -3.17 8.20 29.97
N SER A 127 -1.93 8.01 29.58
CA SER A 127 -0.76 8.55 30.26
C SER A 127 -0.49 10.02 29.94
N GLY A 128 -1.22 10.64 29.01
CA GLY A 128 -0.90 11.96 28.48
C GLY A 128 0.45 12.05 27.75
N GLY A 129 1.00 10.90 27.34
CA GLY A 129 2.27 10.85 26.63
C GLY A 129 2.18 11.42 25.21
N PRO A 130 3.33 11.76 24.60
CA PRO A 130 3.35 12.36 23.27
C PRO A 130 2.80 11.39 22.21
N LEU A 131 1.95 11.91 21.32
CA LEU A 131 1.47 11.24 20.12
C LEU A 131 2.34 11.69 18.94
N ASP A 132 3.49 11.07 18.80
CA ASP A 132 4.52 11.38 17.82
C ASP A 132 4.94 10.12 17.01
N GLU A 133 5.96 10.25 16.19
CA GLU A 133 6.48 9.17 15.32
C GLU A 133 7.00 7.94 16.09
N THR A 134 7.16 8.03 17.41
CA THR A 134 7.58 6.90 18.25
C THR A 134 6.42 6.05 18.75
N LEU A 135 5.18 6.47 18.49
CA LEU A 135 3.96 5.86 19.02
C LEU A 135 3.90 4.33 18.80
N LEU A 136 4.18 3.89 17.60
CA LEU A 136 4.10 2.46 17.23
C LEU A 136 5.47 1.77 17.07
N ARG A 137 6.55 2.44 17.48
CA ARG A 137 7.90 1.87 17.40
C ARG A 137 8.03 0.63 18.26
N GLY A 138 8.75 -0.40 17.78
CA GLY A 138 8.92 -1.68 18.48
C GLY A 138 7.73 -2.65 18.35
N LEU A 139 6.67 -2.27 17.61
CA LEU A 139 5.48 -3.12 17.43
C LEU A 139 5.42 -3.82 16.08
N HIS A 140 6.47 -3.74 15.27
CA HIS A 140 6.49 -4.29 13.91
C HIS A 140 5.27 -3.85 13.07
N ALA A 141 4.96 -2.56 13.14
CA ALA A 141 3.78 -1.99 12.51
C ALA A 141 3.88 -1.98 10.97
N VAL A 142 5.11 -1.89 10.45
CA VAL A 142 5.39 -1.92 9.01
C VAL A 142 6.57 -2.84 8.69
N THR A 143 6.47 -3.52 7.56
CA THR A 143 7.58 -4.28 6.97
C THR A 143 7.81 -3.78 5.55
N VAL A 144 8.96 -3.19 5.30
CA VAL A 144 9.35 -2.69 3.97
C VAL A 144 10.10 -3.79 3.22
N ASP A 145 9.50 -4.29 2.12
CA ASP A 145 10.21 -5.18 1.19
C ASP A 145 11.02 -4.35 0.20
N ASP A 146 12.33 -4.31 0.40
CA ASP A 146 13.27 -3.58 -0.45
C ASP A 146 13.17 -3.96 -1.92
N ARG A 147 12.72 -5.17 -2.21
CA ARG A 147 12.58 -5.69 -3.58
C ARG A 147 11.48 -4.97 -4.34
N LEU A 148 10.49 -4.42 -3.66
CA LEU A 148 9.32 -3.78 -4.27
C LEU A 148 9.51 -2.29 -4.53
N ILE A 149 10.44 -1.61 -3.86
CA ILE A 149 10.62 -0.14 -3.95
C ILE A 149 10.74 0.34 -5.40
N SER A 150 11.63 -0.30 -6.17
CA SER A 150 11.85 0.08 -7.58
C SER A 150 10.63 -0.26 -8.45
N SER A 151 10.04 -1.44 -8.23
CA SER A 151 8.89 -1.91 -8.98
C SER A 151 7.66 -1.04 -8.74
N GLU A 152 7.42 -0.63 -7.49
CA GLU A 152 6.32 0.29 -7.15
C GLU A 152 6.48 1.66 -7.81
N ARG A 153 7.68 2.24 -7.77
CA ARG A 153 7.95 3.53 -8.43
C ARG A 153 7.70 3.46 -9.94
N THR A 154 8.19 2.40 -10.57
CA THR A 154 8.01 2.20 -12.02
C THR A 154 6.56 1.95 -12.35
N GLY A 155 5.90 1.07 -11.61
CA GLY A 155 4.48 0.77 -11.77
C GLY A 155 3.60 2.00 -11.61
N LYS A 156 3.84 2.82 -10.59
CA LYS A 156 3.08 4.05 -10.36
C LYS A 156 3.24 5.06 -11.52
N ARG A 157 4.46 5.20 -12.06
CA ARG A 157 4.70 6.04 -13.25
C ARG A 157 3.94 5.51 -14.46
N ALA A 158 3.98 4.19 -14.69
CA ALA A 158 3.25 3.54 -15.76
C ALA A 158 1.73 3.75 -15.62
N PHE A 159 1.14 3.53 -14.45
CA PHE A 159 -0.28 3.80 -14.22
C PHE A 159 -0.67 5.25 -14.47
N ARG A 160 0.15 6.20 -14.06
CA ARG A 160 -0.10 7.63 -14.34
C ARG A 160 -0.07 7.92 -15.85
N LEU A 161 0.88 7.37 -16.58
CA LEU A 161 1.01 7.56 -18.03
C LEU A 161 -0.18 6.97 -18.77
N TRP A 162 -0.51 5.71 -18.50
CA TRP A 162 -1.68 5.04 -19.09
C TRP A 162 -2.99 5.72 -18.72
N GLY A 163 -3.14 6.16 -17.47
CA GLY A 163 -4.31 6.90 -17.02
C GLY A 163 -4.46 8.25 -17.73
N ARG A 164 -3.35 8.95 -18.03
CA ARG A 164 -3.37 10.18 -18.84
C ARG A 164 -3.80 9.86 -20.27
N LEU A 165 -3.18 8.89 -20.91
CA LEU A 165 -3.53 8.47 -22.27
C LEU A 165 -5.01 8.09 -22.39
N LEU A 166 -5.52 7.28 -21.45
CA LEU A 166 -6.94 6.90 -21.45
C LEU A 166 -7.88 8.11 -21.30
N ARG A 167 -7.49 9.13 -20.56
CA ARG A 167 -8.30 10.36 -20.43
C ARG A 167 -8.33 11.19 -21.70
N THR A 168 -7.24 11.24 -22.49
CA THR A 168 -7.23 11.96 -23.77
C THR A 168 -8.10 11.28 -24.84
N LEU A 169 -8.40 9.99 -24.69
CA LEU A 169 -9.23 9.22 -25.63
C LEU A 169 -10.75 9.37 -25.39
N GLY A 170 -11.15 10.26 -24.47
CA GLY A 170 -12.56 10.61 -24.22
C GLY A 170 -13.07 10.18 -22.85
N PRO A 171 -14.37 10.37 -22.58
CA PRO A 171 -14.99 10.07 -21.28
C PRO A 171 -15.09 8.57 -21.03
N LYS A 172 -15.44 8.19 -19.77
CA LYS A 172 -15.69 6.80 -19.39
C LYS A 172 -16.76 6.18 -20.32
N GLY A 173 -16.44 5.01 -20.87
CA GLY A 173 -17.36 4.27 -21.76
C GLY A 173 -17.19 4.58 -23.25
N SER A 174 -16.36 5.57 -23.64
CA SER A 174 -16.10 5.85 -25.06
C SER A 174 -15.46 4.65 -25.78
N TRP A 175 -15.87 4.44 -27.03
CA TRP A 175 -15.42 3.29 -27.83
C TRP A 175 -13.92 3.34 -28.14
N GLN A 176 -13.33 4.55 -28.26
CA GLN A 176 -11.90 4.77 -28.53
C GLN A 176 -11.02 4.23 -27.39
N ARG A 177 -11.53 4.16 -26.16
CA ARG A 177 -10.80 3.63 -25.00
C ARG A 177 -10.71 2.10 -24.99
N LYS A 178 -11.69 1.40 -25.60
CA LYS A 178 -11.77 -0.06 -25.54
C LYS A 178 -10.52 -0.77 -26.09
N PRO A 179 -10.04 -0.49 -27.32
CA PRO A 179 -8.84 -1.15 -27.85
C PRO A 179 -7.60 -0.85 -27.02
N VAL A 180 -7.47 0.40 -26.50
CA VAL A 180 -6.33 0.78 -25.67
C VAL A 180 -6.37 0.09 -24.31
N LEU A 181 -7.55 -0.11 -23.72
CA LEU A 181 -7.71 -0.88 -22.51
C LEU A 181 -7.35 -2.36 -22.70
N VAL A 182 -7.78 -2.97 -23.80
CA VAL A 182 -7.40 -4.36 -24.14
C VAL A 182 -5.89 -4.47 -24.29
N PHE A 183 -5.29 -3.58 -25.09
CA PHE A 183 -3.83 -3.55 -25.28
C PHE A 183 -3.10 -3.36 -23.95
N TYR A 184 -3.55 -2.41 -23.11
CA TYR A 184 -2.98 -2.19 -21.81
C TYR A 184 -3.08 -3.42 -20.89
N SER A 185 -4.19 -4.13 -20.93
CA SER A 185 -4.38 -5.35 -20.12
C SER A 185 -3.40 -6.45 -20.55
N ILE A 186 -3.26 -6.67 -21.85
CA ILE A 186 -2.29 -7.64 -22.41
C ILE A 186 -0.86 -7.22 -22.04
N PHE A 187 -0.51 -5.96 -22.27
CA PHE A 187 0.78 -5.39 -21.91
C PHE A 187 1.09 -5.57 -20.41
N LEU A 188 0.12 -5.29 -19.54
CA LEU A 188 0.28 -5.43 -18.09
C LEU A 188 0.54 -6.89 -17.69
N ILE A 189 -0.22 -7.83 -18.24
CA ILE A 189 -0.04 -9.27 -18.00
C ILE A 189 1.33 -9.73 -18.50
N ALA A 190 1.71 -9.35 -19.72
CA ALA A 190 3.02 -9.68 -20.28
C ALA A 190 4.15 -9.12 -19.42
N MET A 191 4.03 -7.87 -18.96
CA MET A 191 5.02 -7.23 -18.09
C MET A 191 5.15 -7.93 -16.73
N ILE A 192 4.04 -8.35 -16.14
CA ILE A 192 4.05 -9.11 -14.89
C ILE A 192 4.75 -10.44 -15.06
N LEU A 193 4.49 -11.15 -16.16
CA LEU A 193 5.03 -12.48 -16.40
C LEU A 193 6.50 -12.48 -16.86
N THR A 194 6.98 -11.38 -17.42
CA THR A 194 8.34 -11.29 -17.99
C THR A 194 9.27 -10.36 -17.22
N VAL A 195 8.90 -9.08 -17.10
CA VAL A 195 9.75 -8.03 -16.52
C VAL A 195 9.91 -8.19 -15.01
N VAL A 196 8.88 -8.63 -14.31
CA VAL A 196 8.95 -8.82 -12.86
C VAL A 196 9.93 -9.93 -12.49
N PRO A 197 9.86 -11.15 -13.06
CA PRO A 197 10.85 -12.21 -12.80
C PRO A 197 12.27 -11.81 -13.22
N LEU A 198 12.41 -11.21 -14.41
CA LEU A 198 13.70 -10.73 -14.91
C LEU A 198 14.30 -9.66 -13.98
N GLY A 199 13.47 -8.73 -13.51
CA GLY A 199 13.87 -7.69 -12.56
C GLY A 199 14.36 -8.27 -11.24
N VAL A 200 13.75 -9.34 -10.73
CA VAL A 200 14.24 -10.07 -9.54
C VAL A 200 15.62 -10.68 -9.79
N PHE A 201 15.81 -11.26 -10.96
CA PHE A 201 17.11 -11.86 -11.35
C PHE A 201 18.23 -10.81 -11.47
N ILE A 202 18.00 -9.73 -12.24
CA ILE A 202 18.97 -8.64 -12.41
C ILE A 202 19.33 -8.02 -11.06
N ARG A 203 18.38 -7.92 -10.16
CA ARG A 203 18.56 -7.32 -8.86
C ARG A 203 19.48 -8.16 -7.96
N LYS A 204 19.41 -9.50 -8.02
CA LYS A 204 20.35 -10.36 -7.31
C LYS A 204 21.79 -10.02 -7.68
N LEU A 205 22.05 -9.61 -8.92
CA LEU A 205 23.36 -9.24 -9.42
C LEU A 205 23.79 -7.81 -9.02
N THR A 206 22.84 -6.88 -8.90
CA THR A 206 23.14 -5.45 -8.66
C THR A 206 22.99 -4.99 -7.21
N THR A 207 22.41 -5.81 -6.34
CA THR A 207 22.19 -5.50 -4.91
C THR A 207 23.46 -5.04 -4.16
N PRO A 208 24.65 -5.62 -4.38
CA PRO A 208 25.85 -5.19 -3.66
C PRO A 208 26.20 -3.71 -3.85
N LEU A 209 25.95 -3.18 -5.05
CA LEU A 209 26.28 -1.79 -5.44
C LEU A 209 25.31 -0.73 -4.90
N SER A 210 24.13 -1.12 -4.49
CA SER A 210 23.04 -0.19 -4.12
C SER A 210 22.64 -0.24 -2.64
N ARG A 211 23.32 -1.02 -1.80
CA ARG A 211 22.94 -1.27 -0.38
C ARG A 211 22.68 0.00 0.43
N LYS A 212 23.57 0.99 0.38
CA LYS A 212 23.41 2.25 1.15
C LYS A 212 22.17 3.04 0.74
N ARG A 213 21.88 3.12 -0.58
CA ARG A 213 20.70 3.80 -1.10
C ARG A 213 19.42 3.07 -0.71
N ILE A 214 19.42 1.76 -0.79
CA ILE A 214 18.26 0.93 -0.41
C ILE A 214 17.98 1.06 1.08
N ALA A 215 19.00 1.04 1.94
CA ALA A 215 18.85 1.21 3.38
C ALA A 215 18.23 2.56 3.75
N ARG A 216 18.65 3.65 3.11
CA ARG A 216 18.02 4.98 3.30
C ARG A 216 16.55 4.97 2.89
N LEU A 217 16.25 4.47 1.69
CA LEU A 217 14.87 4.39 1.21
C LEU A 217 13.99 3.52 2.11
N ARG A 218 14.53 2.43 2.65
CA ARG A 218 13.83 1.58 3.61
C ARG A 218 13.47 2.37 4.87
N ALA A 219 14.41 3.13 5.43
CA ALA A 219 14.16 3.97 6.60
C ALA A 219 13.10 5.04 6.30
N ASP A 220 13.22 5.75 5.17
CA ASP A 220 12.25 6.78 4.76
C ASP A 220 10.82 6.23 4.62
N PHE A 221 10.69 5.04 3.98
CA PHE A 221 9.37 4.40 3.81
C PHE A 221 8.82 3.79 5.10
N ALA A 222 9.68 3.39 6.03
CA ALA A 222 9.26 2.86 7.31
C ALA A 222 8.73 3.95 8.25
N THR A 223 9.15 5.21 8.08
CA THR A 223 8.68 6.34 8.89
C THR A 223 7.18 6.60 8.67
N PRO A 224 6.38 6.88 9.73
CA PRO A 224 6.79 7.13 11.12
C PRO A 224 6.94 5.89 12.01
N SER A 225 6.48 4.72 11.60
CA SER A 225 6.41 3.54 12.50
C SER A 225 7.53 2.53 12.28
N GLY A 226 8.56 2.88 11.52
CA GLY A 226 9.70 2.02 11.28
C GLY A 226 10.62 1.89 12.48
N GLU A 227 11.31 0.75 12.55
CA GLU A 227 12.36 0.40 13.49
C GLU A 227 13.73 0.74 12.94
#